data_6bb8478698d4d0efb7225aeb2eeb7cbf
#
_entry.id   6bb8478698d4d0efb7225aeb2eeb7cbf
#
_cell.length_a   1.000
_cell.length_b   1.000
_cell.length_c   1.000
_cell.angle_alpha   90.00
_cell.angle_beta   90.00
_cell.angle_gamma   90.00
#
_symmetry.space_group_name_H-M   'P 1'
#
loop_
_entity.id
_entity.type
_entity.pdbx_description
1 polymer ?
#
loop_
_entity_poly.entity_id
_entity_poly.type
_entity_poly.pdbx_seq_one_letter_code
_entity_poly.pdbx_strand_id
1 'polypeptide(L)'
;MPTGANAVVMQEDTRVETDRVEITEGVKPFEHIRLRGEDVKEGEMIGHAGEVMHAGRLQLLGAAGVARVEVYRRPIVGVLATGDELREPGEALGEGGIHESNRLALAELIRETGAEARVYPLVNDTLDATKAALRQAFDECDAVVTSGGVSVGDHDYVKPALEALGGELNFWKVRIKPGKPFVYGRLRGKPLFGVPGNPVSAMVTFLVLVRPGILKLTGATDLELPAHPGVLAVPLVNRGDRRHFMRVRVDATGQVHAAGLQASHAVGPLGQANALVDVPPETTLAEGAAVTVLRFVS
;
A
#
# COMPACT_ATOMS: atom_id res chain seq x y z
N MET A 1 5.51 -2.93 -45.90
CA MET A 1 4.79 -3.57 -47.04
C MET A 1 5.34 -2.99 -48.33
N PRO A 2 5.59 -3.83 -49.35
CA PRO A 2 5.91 -3.34 -50.68
C PRO A 2 4.77 -2.53 -51.28
N THR A 3 5.11 -1.60 -52.17
CA THR A 3 4.06 -0.81 -52.86
C THR A 3 3.18 -1.70 -53.70
N GLY A 4 1.85 -1.59 -53.52
CA GLY A 4 0.85 -2.39 -54.22
C GLY A 4 0.46 -3.70 -53.49
N ALA A 5 1.11 -4.10 -52.42
CA ALA A 5 0.67 -5.19 -51.57
C ALA A 5 -0.32 -4.66 -50.50
N ASN A 6 -1.39 -5.42 -50.26
CA ASN A 6 -2.46 -5.08 -49.33
C ASN A 6 -2.84 -6.23 -48.36
N ALA A 7 -2.06 -7.35 -48.36
CA ALA A 7 -2.25 -8.42 -47.41
C ALA A 7 -0.92 -9.19 -47.25
N VAL A 8 -0.79 -9.97 -46.18
CA VAL A 8 0.32 -10.87 -45.93
C VAL A 8 -0.23 -12.29 -45.73
N VAL A 9 0.31 -13.27 -46.48
CA VAL A 9 0.05 -14.67 -46.24
C VAL A 9 1.03 -15.16 -45.19
N MET A 10 0.57 -15.88 -44.19
CA MET A 10 1.46 -16.50 -43.21
C MET A 10 2.26 -17.63 -43.84
N GLN A 11 3.47 -17.87 -43.34
CA GLN A 11 4.34 -18.90 -43.89
C GLN A 11 3.72 -20.30 -43.78
N GLU A 12 2.91 -20.54 -42.75
CA GLU A 12 2.19 -21.76 -42.49
C GLU A 12 1.17 -22.10 -43.57
N ASP A 13 0.65 -21.07 -44.25
CA ASP A 13 -0.32 -21.17 -45.35
C ASP A 13 0.35 -21.17 -46.72
N THR A 14 1.65 -21.43 -46.76
CA THR A 14 2.42 -21.47 -48.00
C THR A 14 3.25 -22.77 -48.10
N ARG A 15 3.50 -23.19 -49.36
CA ARG A 15 4.49 -24.21 -49.69
C ARG A 15 5.57 -23.59 -50.58
N VAL A 16 6.81 -23.66 -50.13
CA VAL A 16 7.96 -23.12 -50.86
C VAL A 16 8.55 -24.24 -51.73
N GLU A 17 8.60 -24.02 -53.04
CA GLU A 17 9.34 -24.82 -54.02
C GLU A 17 10.55 -24.02 -54.51
N THR A 18 11.45 -24.60 -55.25
CA THR A 18 12.76 -24.01 -55.59
C THR A 18 12.67 -22.64 -56.25
N ASP A 19 11.65 -22.38 -57.04
CA ASP A 19 11.48 -21.15 -57.83
C ASP A 19 10.10 -20.48 -57.66
N ARG A 20 9.26 -21.03 -56.80
CA ARG A 20 7.90 -20.49 -56.54
C ARG A 20 7.39 -20.76 -55.13
N VAL A 21 6.42 -19.94 -54.71
CA VAL A 21 5.66 -20.12 -53.49
C VAL A 21 4.22 -20.43 -53.87
N GLU A 22 3.71 -21.57 -53.44
CA GLU A 22 2.28 -21.89 -53.57
C GLU A 22 1.56 -21.40 -52.32
N ILE A 23 0.50 -20.64 -52.51
CA ILE A 23 -0.40 -20.21 -51.44
C ILE A 23 -1.48 -21.25 -51.28
N THR A 24 -1.55 -21.91 -50.12
CA THR A 24 -2.49 -23.02 -49.85
C THR A 24 -3.83 -22.47 -49.31
N GLU A 25 -3.80 -21.30 -48.64
CA GLU A 25 -5.00 -20.64 -48.16
C GLU A 25 -4.98 -19.13 -48.55
N GLY A 26 -6.07 -18.66 -49.11
CA GLY A 26 -6.19 -17.27 -49.58
C GLY A 26 -6.46 -16.31 -48.42
N VAL A 27 -5.87 -15.12 -48.51
CA VAL A 27 -6.07 -14.05 -47.52
C VAL A 27 -7.00 -12.95 -48.02
N LYS A 28 -7.67 -12.32 -47.08
CA LYS A 28 -8.53 -11.13 -47.37
C LYS A 28 -7.69 -9.85 -47.46
N PRO A 29 -8.15 -8.82 -48.13
CA PRO A 29 -7.49 -7.51 -48.10
C PRO A 29 -7.29 -7.03 -46.66
N PHE A 30 -6.09 -6.54 -46.37
CA PHE A 30 -5.61 -6.05 -45.06
C PHE A 30 -5.41 -7.13 -43.98
N GLU A 31 -5.55 -8.40 -44.31
CA GLU A 31 -5.27 -9.50 -43.38
C GLU A 31 -3.78 -9.55 -43.03
N HIS A 32 -3.46 -9.79 -41.79
CA HIS A 32 -2.10 -9.81 -41.19
C HIS A 32 -1.29 -8.53 -41.41
N ILE A 33 -1.96 -7.39 -41.62
CA ILE A 33 -1.33 -6.04 -41.72
C ILE A 33 -1.83 -5.18 -40.58
N ARG A 34 -0.89 -4.53 -39.92
CA ARG A 34 -1.21 -3.44 -39.00
C ARG A 34 -1.40 -2.14 -39.77
N LEU A 35 -2.57 -1.55 -39.68
CA LEU A 35 -2.83 -0.24 -40.23
C LEU A 35 -2.33 0.85 -39.28
N ARG A 36 -1.87 1.98 -39.86
CA ARG A 36 -1.46 3.14 -39.06
C ARG A 36 -2.66 3.66 -38.25
N GLY A 37 -2.48 3.75 -36.92
CA GLY A 37 -3.53 4.23 -36.02
C GLY A 37 -4.65 3.22 -35.73
N GLU A 38 -4.45 1.94 -36.06
CA GLU A 38 -5.41 0.86 -35.76
C GLU A 38 -5.57 0.63 -34.26
N ASP A 39 -4.48 0.64 -33.51
CA ASP A 39 -4.42 0.42 -32.07
C ASP A 39 -4.44 1.76 -31.32
N VAL A 40 -3.50 2.65 -31.64
CA VAL A 40 -3.36 3.97 -31.02
C VAL A 40 -3.24 5.03 -32.12
N LYS A 41 -4.08 6.06 -32.04
CA LYS A 41 -4.12 7.15 -33.02
C LYS A 41 -3.15 8.26 -32.63
N GLU A 42 -2.64 8.96 -33.62
CA GLU A 42 -1.86 10.18 -33.42
C GLU A 42 -2.68 11.24 -32.67
N GLY A 43 -2.13 11.79 -31.58
CA GLY A 43 -2.82 12.76 -30.73
C GLY A 43 -3.71 12.15 -29.65
N GLU A 44 -3.83 10.82 -29.59
CA GLU A 44 -4.56 10.15 -28.54
C GLU A 44 -3.81 10.23 -27.20
N MET A 45 -4.56 10.48 -26.13
CA MET A 45 -4.01 10.50 -24.77
C MET A 45 -3.78 9.07 -24.28
N ILE A 46 -2.52 8.68 -24.11
CA ILE A 46 -2.12 7.32 -23.70
C ILE A 46 -1.68 7.22 -22.23
N GLY A 47 -1.79 8.29 -21.47
CA GLY A 47 -1.49 8.30 -20.02
C GLY A 47 -1.81 9.64 -19.37
N HIS A 48 -2.10 9.60 -18.08
CA HIS A 48 -2.37 10.79 -17.28
C HIS A 48 -1.40 10.89 -16.09
N ALA A 49 -1.17 12.11 -15.63
CA ALA A 49 -0.40 12.35 -14.41
C ALA A 49 -1.07 11.65 -13.21
N GLY A 50 -0.26 11.03 -12.34
CA GLY A 50 -0.76 10.29 -11.16
C GLY A 50 -1.06 8.81 -11.40
N GLU A 51 -0.95 8.34 -12.63
CA GLU A 51 -1.10 6.92 -12.95
C GLU A 51 0.21 6.14 -12.71
N VAL A 52 0.07 4.90 -12.25
CA VAL A 52 1.23 4.02 -11.99
C VAL A 52 1.85 3.52 -13.30
N MET A 53 3.17 3.58 -13.43
CA MET A 53 3.94 3.04 -14.55
C MET A 53 4.12 1.52 -14.40
N HIS A 54 3.05 0.74 -14.63
CA HIS A 54 3.11 -0.73 -14.69
C HIS A 54 3.58 -1.23 -16.07
N ALA A 55 3.91 -2.52 -16.20
CA ALA A 55 4.49 -3.10 -17.40
C ALA A 55 3.70 -2.82 -18.69
N GLY A 56 2.36 -2.95 -18.67
CA GLY A 56 1.52 -2.68 -19.83
C GLY A 56 1.59 -1.21 -20.29
N ARG A 57 1.70 -0.27 -19.35
CA ARG A 57 1.85 1.16 -19.70
C ARG A 57 3.22 1.46 -20.29
N LEU A 58 4.28 0.86 -19.76
CA LEU A 58 5.62 0.97 -20.33
C LEU A 58 5.68 0.41 -21.76
N GLN A 59 4.99 -0.73 -22.00
CA GLN A 59 4.88 -1.31 -23.34
C GLN A 59 4.14 -0.39 -24.30
N LEU A 60 3.01 0.21 -23.88
CA LEU A 60 2.25 1.17 -24.67
C LEU A 60 3.09 2.40 -25.04
N LEU A 61 3.78 2.99 -24.08
CA LEU A 61 4.66 4.12 -24.33
C LEU A 61 5.78 3.77 -25.30
N GLY A 62 6.41 2.61 -25.14
CA GLY A 62 7.42 2.10 -26.05
C GLY A 62 6.89 1.88 -27.47
N ALA A 63 5.70 1.28 -27.63
CA ALA A 63 5.05 1.08 -28.92
C ALA A 63 4.67 2.40 -29.61
N ALA A 64 4.31 3.43 -28.83
CA ALA A 64 4.03 4.77 -29.31
C ALA A 64 5.30 5.60 -29.60
N GLY A 65 6.51 5.06 -29.38
CA GLY A 65 7.79 5.72 -29.63
C GLY A 65 8.17 6.76 -28.57
N VAL A 66 7.56 6.75 -27.40
CA VAL A 66 7.87 7.67 -26.31
C VAL A 66 9.09 7.16 -25.55
N ALA A 67 10.22 7.83 -25.73
CA ALA A 67 11.50 7.44 -25.13
C ALA A 67 11.69 7.90 -23.67
N ARG A 68 11.00 8.95 -23.25
CA ARG A 68 11.13 9.54 -21.90
C ARG A 68 9.80 10.11 -21.44
N VAL A 69 9.49 9.89 -20.17
CA VAL A 69 8.35 10.48 -19.47
C VAL A 69 8.82 11.08 -18.15
N GLU A 70 8.23 12.17 -17.73
CA GLU A 70 8.45 12.73 -16.40
C GLU A 70 7.60 11.95 -15.39
N VAL A 71 8.23 11.56 -14.29
CA VAL A 71 7.58 10.82 -13.21
C VAL A 71 7.91 11.46 -11.86
N TYR A 72 7.04 11.27 -10.88
CA TYR A 72 7.37 11.60 -9.49
C TYR A 72 8.53 10.73 -9.01
N ARG A 73 9.47 11.32 -8.28
CA ARG A 73 10.50 10.52 -7.59
C ARG A 73 9.86 9.69 -6.48
N ARG A 74 10.46 8.59 -6.13
CA ARG A 74 10.05 7.79 -4.98
C ARG A 74 10.37 8.57 -3.70
N PRO A 75 9.39 8.86 -2.83
CA PRO A 75 9.66 9.46 -1.54
C PRO A 75 10.36 8.48 -0.61
N ILE A 76 11.27 8.99 0.22
CA ILE A 76 11.91 8.23 1.28
C ILE A 76 11.10 8.42 2.56
N VAL A 77 10.68 7.32 3.20
CA VAL A 77 9.88 7.35 4.43
C VAL A 77 10.67 6.69 5.56
N GLY A 78 10.98 7.46 6.60
CA GLY A 78 11.65 6.97 7.78
C GLY A 78 10.70 6.15 8.67
N VAL A 79 11.16 5.03 9.20
CA VAL A 79 10.40 4.18 10.13
C VAL A 79 11.14 4.10 11.46
N LEU A 80 10.49 4.57 12.52
CA LEU A 80 10.99 4.59 13.90
C LEU A 80 10.08 3.72 14.78
N ALA A 81 10.67 3.07 15.80
CA ALA A 81 9.91 2.47 16.90
C ALA A 81 10.51 2.91 18.24
N THR A 82 9.64 3.24 19.19
CA THR A 82 10.02 3.61 20.54
C THR A 82 9.46 2.61 21.54
N GLY A 83 10.23 2.26 22.55
CA GLY A 83 9.84 1.33 23.62
C GLY A 83 11.05 0.72 24.29
N ASP A 84 11.24 0.94 25.60
CA ASP A 84 12.34 0.34 26.37
C ASP A 84 12.18 -1.18 26.51
N GLU A 85 10.97 -1.71 26.33
CA GLU A 85 10.66 -3.14 26.28
C GLU A 85 11.09 -3.82 24.98
N LEU A 86 11.36 -3.05 23.91
CA LEU A 86 11.62 -3.60 22.59
C LEU A 86 13.03 -4.18 22.45
N ARG A 87 13.11 -5.32 21.80
CA ARG A 87 14.38 -5.98 21.43
C ARG A 87 14.35 -6.33 19.95
N GLU A 88 15.50 -6.33 19.30
CA GLU A 88 15.59 -6.78 17.91
C GLU A 88 15.22 -8.28 17.80
N PRO A 89 14.61 -8.71 16.70
CA PRO A 89 14.39 -10.13 16.44
C PRO A 89 15.72 -10.90 16.50
N GLY A 90 15.76 -11.97 17.31
CA GLY A 90 16.95 -12.78 17.53
C GLY A 90 17.76 -12.41 18.78
N GLU A 91 17.52 -11.25 19.39
CA GLU A 91 18.11 -10.92 20.68
C GLU A 91 17.42 -11.66 21.82
N ALA A 92 18.16 -11.89 22.91
CA ALA A 92 17.57 -12.49 24.12
C ALA A 92 16.59 -11.50 24.77
N LEU A 93 15.39 -11.99 25.09
CA LEU A 93 14.41 -11.21 25.84
C LEU A 93 14.82 -11.17 27.31
N GLY A 94 15.01 -9.97 27.85
CA GLY A 94 15.09 -9.76 29.30
C GLY A 94 13.69 -9.79 29.94
N GLU A 95 13.62 -9.56 31.24
CA GLU A 95 12.36 -9.44 31.96
C GLU A 95 11.50 -8.30 31.38
N GLY A 96 10.25 -8.60 31.02
CA GLY A 96 9.33 -7.64 30.41
C GLY A 96 9.62 -7.29 28.93
N GLY A 97 10.71 -7.83 28.34
CA GLY A 97 11.05 -7.54 26.94
C GLY A 97 10.15 -8.27 25.94
N ILE A 98 9.93 -7.63 24.79
CA ILE A 98 9.23 -8.21 23.64
C ILE A 98 10.04 -7.97 22.36
N HIS A 99 9.92 -8.85 21.37
CA HIS A 99 10.53 -8.62 20.07
C HIS A 99 9.76 -7.55 19.29
N GLU A 100 10.49 -6.59 18.74
CA GLU A 100 9.95 -5.58 17.85
C GLU A 100 9.52 -6.23 16.52
N SER A 101 8.31 -5.95 16.08
CA SER A 101 7.72 -6.55 14.86
C SER A 101 7.11 -5.53 13.91
N ASN A 102 6.94 -4.27 14.35
CA ASN A 102 6.20 -3.27 13.58
C ASN A 102 7.05 -2.61 12.49
N ARG A 103 8.35 -2.33 12.76
CA ARG A 103 9.20 -1.62 11.79
C ARG A 103 9.35 -2.39 10.48
N LEU A 104 9.55 -3.72 10.54
CA LEU A 104 9.66 -4.55 9.34
C LEU A 104 8.35 -4.58 8.55
N ALA A 105 7.22 -4.76 9.24
CA ALA A 105 5.90 -4.75 8.61
C ALA A 105 5.56 -3.39 8.00
N LEU A 106 5.79 -2.29 8.73
CA LEU A 106 5.57 -0.94 8.24
C LEU A 106 6.49 -0.60 7.06
N ALA A 107 7.75 -1.03 7.09
CA ALA A 107 8.68 -0.83 5.99
C ALA A 107 8.21 -1.54 4.71
N GLU A 108 7.67 -2.76 4.81
CA GLU A 108 7.12 -3.47 3.67
C GLU A 108 5.87 -2.78 3.13
N LEU A 109 4.93 -2.42 4.00
CA LEU A 109 3.74 -1.66 3.62
C LEU A 109 4.08 -0.31 2.94
N ILE A 110 5.16 0.35 3.36
CA ILE A 110 5.68 1.56 2.69
C ILE A 110 6.17 1.21 1.28
N ARG A 111 6.94 0.14 1.10
CA ARG A 111 7.44 -0.29 -0.22
C ARG A 111 6.30 -0.64 -1.18
N GLU A 112 5.25 -1.27 -0.70
CA GLU A 112 4.03 -1.56 -1.48
C GLU A 112 3.36 -0.29 -2.02
N THR A 113 3.56 0.88 -1.39
CA THR A 113 3.08 2.16 -1.95
C THR A 113 3.96 2.73 -3.05
N GLY A 114 5.07 2.08 -3.38
CA GLY A 114 6.08 2.58 -4.32
C GLY A 114 7.10 3.54 -3.71
N ALA A 115 7.03 3.81 -2.40
CA ALA A 115 8.00 4.60 -1.66
C ALA A 115 9.22 3.77 -1.23
N GLU A 116 10.31 4.43 -0.85
CA GLU A 116 11.47 3.82 -0.21
C GLU A 116 11.31 3.87 1.32
N ALA A 117 11.50 2.74 2.00
CA ALA A 117 11.47 2.67 3.46
C ALA A 117 12.88 2.71 4.03
N ARG A 118 13.14 3.64 4.96
CA ARG A 118 14.37 3.71 5.74
C ARG A 118 14.09 3.39 7.19
N VAL A 119 14.57 2.23 7.65
CA VAL A 119 14.36 1.75 9.02
C VAL A 119 15.50 2.25 9.90
N TYR A 120 15.14 2.89 11.01
CA TYR A 120 16.09 3.39 12.02
C TYR A 120 16.22 2.41 13.19
N PRO A 121 17.31 2.47 13.96
CA PRO A 121 17.45 1.70 15.19
C PRO A 121 16.30 1.95 16.18
N LEU A 122 16.15 1.04 17.17
CA LEU A 122 15.19 1.23 18.25
C LEU A 122 15.54 2.49 19.06
N VAL A 123 14.51 3.22 19.44
CA VAL A 123 14.63 4.49 20.19
C VAL A 123 14.17 4.26 21.61
N ASN A 124 15.01 4.62 22.59
CA ASN A 124 14.65 4.55 24.00
C ASN A 124 13.54 5.54 24.34
N ASP A 125 12.72 5.19 25.32
CA ASP A 125 11.61 6.03 25.80
C ASP A 125 12.10 7.23 26.62
N THR A 126 12.79 8.13 25.95
CA THR A 126 13.19 9.43 26.48
C THR A 126 12.93 10.54 25.48
N LEU A 127 12.63 11.74 25.99
CA LEU A 127 12.38 12.90 25.13
C LEU A 127 13.57 13.22 24.22
N ASP A 128 14.79 13.17 24.78
CA ASP A 128 16.00 13.54 24.03
C ASP A 128 16.35 12.51 22.95
N ALA A 129 16.22 11.20 23.24
CA ALA A 129 16.40 10.15 22.24
C ALA A 129 15.38 10.27 21.11
N THR A 130 14.11 10.48 21.46
CA THR A 130 13.03 10.66 20.46
C THR A 130 13.24 11.92 19.61
N LYS A 131 13.67 13.05 20.23
CA LYS A 131 14.02 14.28 19.47
C LYS A 131 15.18 14.05 18.51
N ALA A 132 16.24 13.37 18.96
CA ALA A 132 17.40 13.08 18.13
C ALA A 132 17.02 12.21 16.93
N ALA A 133 16.28 11.13 17.16
CA ALA A 133 15.81 10.22 16.12
C ALA A 133 14.88 10.92 15.12
N LEU A 134 13.90 11.70 15.60
CA LEU A 134 13.01 12.47 14.72
C LEU A 134 13.78 13.49 13.88
N ARG A 135 14.73 14.24 14.48
CA ARG A 135 15.56 15.21 13.76
C ARG A 135 16.30 14.53 12.62
N GLN A 136 17.01 13.42 12.92
CA GLN A 136 17.75 12.64 11.93
C GLN A 136 16.82 12.16 10.80
N ALA A 137 15.69 11.55 11.16
CA ALA A 137 14.74 11.03 10.18
C ALA A 137 14.18 12.13 9.27
N PHE A 138 13.85 13.31 9.81
CA PHE A 138 13.37 14.43 9.01
C PHE A 138 14.45 15.12 8.15
N ASP A 139 15.72 15.03 8.55
CA ASP A 139 16.82 15.52 7.73
C ASP A 139 17.04 14.60 6.50
N GLU A 140 16.83 13.29 6.65
CA GLU A 140 17.14 12.27 5.64
C GLU A 140 15.93 11.79 4.82
N CYS A 141 14.69 12.01 5.27
CA CYS A 141 13.47 11.46 4.67
C CYS A 141 12.46 12.54 4.30
N ASP A 142 11.49 12.18 3.46
CA ASP A 142 10.37 13.04 3.02
C ASP A 142 9.18 12.96 3.96
N ALA A 143 9.05 11.85 4.68
CA ALA A 143 8.03 11.60 5.69
C ALA A 143 8.59 10.70 6.79
N VAL A 144 7.94 10.69 7.94
CA VAL A 144 8.32 9.82 9.06
C VAL A 144 7.09 9.09 9.58
N VAL A 145 7.23 7.77 9.77
CA VAL A 145 6.26 6.91 10.47
C VAL A 145 6.89 6.44 11.78
N THR A 146 6.21 6.69 12.91
CA THR A 146 6.63 6.16 14.22
C THR A 146 5.67 5.09 14.71
N SER A 147 6.18 4.04 15.31
CA SER A 147 5.41 3.01 16.02
C SER A 147 5.69 3.10 17.51
N GLY A 148 4.65 3.22 18.33
CA GLY A 148 4.76 3.49 19.76
C GLY A 148 4.89 4.98 20.08
N GLY A 149 4.88 5.33 21.38
CA GLY A 149 5.06 6.70 21.88
C GLY A 149 3.95 7.70 21.52
N VAL A 150 2.75 7.24 21.17
CA VAL A 150 1.65 8.10 20.64
C VAL A 150 0.35 8.05 21.45
N SER A 151 0.32 7.36 22.58
CA SER A 151 -0.87 7.24 23.42
C SER A 151 -0.98 8.39 24.45
N VAL A 152 -1.33 8.10 25.68
CA VAL A 152 -1.52 9.07 26.77
C VAL A 152 -0.64 8.78 27.98
N GLY A 153 0.30 7.85 27.86
CA GLY A 153 1.20 7.44 28.94
C GLY A 153 2.32 8.47 29.17
N ASP A 154 2.93 8.40 30.34
CA ASP A 154 4.06 9.27 30.71
C ASP A 154 5.31 9.05 29.85
N HIS A 155 5.36 7.94 29.11
CA HIS A 155 6.45 7.55 28.20
C HIS A 155 6.12 7.79 26.72
N ASP A 156 5.06 8.54 26.40
CA ASP A 156 4.66 8.85 25.02
C ASP A 156 5.34 10.13 24.51
N TYR A 157 6.59 10.03 24.08
CA TYR A 157 7.46 11.18 23.76
C TYR A 157 7.36 11.67 22.30
N VAL A 158 6.67 10.99 21.37
CA VAL A 158 6.60 11.41 19.95
C VAL A 158 5.99 12.80 19.80
N LYS A 159 4.86 13.06 20.47
CA LYS A 159 4.19 14.37 20.43
C LYS A 159 5.05 15.46 21.09
N PRO A 160 5.54 15.33 22.34
CA PRO A 160 6.41 16.33 22.97
C PRO A 160 7.70 16.59 22.17
N ALA A 161 8.28 15.55 21.57
CA ALA A 161 9.47 15.68 20.75
C ALA A 161 9.20 16.46 19.46
N LEU A 162 8.08 16.19 18.78
CA LEU A 162 7.67 16.94 17.59
C LEU A 162 7.51 18.44 17.92
N GLU A 163 6.77 18.76 18.98
CA GLU A 163 6.55 20.14 19.45
C GLU A 163 7.86 20.84 19.82
N ALA A 164 8.74 20.15 20.56
CA ALA A 164 10.06 20.68 20.95
C ALA A 164 10.99 20.92 19.76
N LEU A 165 10.79 20.25 18.62
CA LEU A 165 11.52 20.49 17.38
C LEU A 165 10.90 21.62 16.53
N GLY A 166 9.83 22.26 17.00
CA GLY A 166 9.08 23.29 16.27
C GLY A 166 8.13 22.71 15.22
N GLY A 167 7.74 21.44 15.37
CA GLY A 167 6.74 20.82 14.52
C GLY A 167 5.31 21.18 14.93
N GLU A 168 4.39 20.97 14.02
CA GLU A 168 2.96 21.23 14.19
C GLU A 168 2.21 19.93 14.38
N LEU A 169 1.41 19.83 15.45
CA LEU A 169 0.47 18.74 15.65
C LEU A 169 -0.86 19.11 15.00
N ASN A 170 -1.26 18.40 13.96
CA ASN A 170 -2.52 18.68 13.26
C ASN A 170 -3.70 18.00 13.93
N PHE A 171 -3.57 16.73 14.28
CA PHE A 171 -4.57 16.02 15.09
C PHE A 171 -3.99 14.82 15.83
N TRP A 172 -4.71 14.43 16.90
CA TRP A 172 -4.39 13.31 17.76
C TRP A 172 -5.68 12.59 18.14
N LYS A 173 -5.65 11.25 18.06
CA LYS A 173 -6.76 10.32 18.24
C LYS A 173 -7.79 10.35 17.11
N VAL A 174 -8.20 9.15 16.73
CA VAL A 174 -9.24 8.88 15.72
C VAL A 174 -10.28 7.90 16.28
N ARG A 175 -11.52 7.99 15.82
CA ARG A 175 -12.61 7.11 16.29
C ARG A 175 -12.69 5.81 15.52
N ILE A 176 -11.57 5.07 15.43
CA ILE A 176 -11.50 3.74 14.81
C ILE A 176 -11.07 2.67 15.82
N LYS A 177 -11.30 1.41 15.48
CA LYS A 177 -10.86 0.21 16.18
C LYS A 177 -10.32 -0.79 15.16
N PRO A 178 -9.10 -1.34 15.41
CA PRO A 178 -8.09 -0.86 16.34
C PRO A 178 -7.48 0.47 15.87
N GLY A 179 -6.67 1.15 16.70
CA GLY A 179 -5.92 2.31 16.27
C GLY A 179 -6.40 3.68 16.77
N LYS A 180 -7.12 3.73 17.92
CA LYS A 180 -7.55 5.01 18.52
C LYS A 180 -6.41 6.01 18.73
N PRO A 181 -5.24 5.66 19.30
CA PRO A 181 -4.10 6.56 19.38
C PRO A 181 -3.42 6.63 18.00
N PHE A 182 -3.61 7.73 17.32
CA PHE A 182 -2.95 8.05 16.06
C PHE A 182 -2.56 9.52 16.09
N VAL A 183 -1.35 9.83 15.62
CA VAL A 183 -0.81 11.18 15.55
C VAL A 183 -0.55 11.54 14.09
N TYR A 184 -1.03 12.71 13.70
CA TYR A 184 -0.61 13.35 12.45
C TYR A 184 -0.08 14.74 12.76
N GLY A 185 1.12 15.01 12.29
CA GLY A 185 1.78 16.30 12.44
C GLY A 185 2.73 16.58 11.28
N ARG A 186 3.41 17.70 11.36
CA ARG A 186 4.40 18.12 10.37
C ARG A 186 5.62 18.73 11.03
N LEU A 187 6.78 18.49 10.44
CA LEU A 187 7.99 19.22 10.77
C LEU A 187 8.65 19.69 9.48
N ARG A 188 8.88 21.01 9.36
CA ARG A 188 9.42 21.64 8.15
C ARG A 188 8.64 21.26 6.87
N GLY A 189 7.31 21.20 6.96
CA GLY A 189 6.43 20.83 5.86
C GLY A 189 6.33 19.34 5.55
N LYS A 190 7.21 18.49 6.11
CA LYS A 190 7.21 17.04 5.94
C LYS A 190 6.26 16.36 6.94
N PRO A 191 5.45 15.37 6.54
CA PRO A 191 4.50 14.72 7.42
C PRO A 191 5.15 13.75 8.41
N LEU A 192 4.58 13.71 9.63
CA LEU A 192 4.75 12.69 10.64
C LEU A 192 3.45 11.91 10.79
N PHE A 193 3.55 10.59 10.78
CA PHE A 193 2.46 9.68 11.09
C PHE A 193 2.87 8.82 12.29
N GLY A 194 2.24 9.02 13.43
CA GLY A 194 2.46 8.19 14.61
C GLY A 194 1.38 7.12 14.72
N VAL A 195 1.76 5.86 14.56
CA VAL A 195 0.86 4.71 14.73
C VAL A 195 1.05 4.05 16.09
N PRO A 196 0.03 3.33 16.62
CA PRO A 196 0.12 2.67 17.93
C PRO A 196 1.23 1.61 17.97
N GLY A 197 1.73 1.30 19.19
CA GLY A 197 2.67 0.22 19.40
C GLY A 197 2.09 -1.19 19.21
N ASN A 198 0.80 -1.41 19.48
CA ASN A 198 0.15 -2.71 19.24
C ASN A 198 0.17 -3.07 17.74
N PRO A 199 0.69 -4.25 17.34
CA PRO A 199 0.96 -4.61 15.94
C PRO A 199 -0.25 -4.50 15.01
N VAL A 200 -1.39 -5.04 15.43
CA VAL A 200 -2.63 -4.97 14.62
C VAL A 200 -3.10 -3.53 14.47
N SER A 201 -2.96 -2.72 15.53
CA SER A 201 -3.32 -1.30 15.47
C SER A 201 -2.39 -0.55 14.54
N ALA A 202 -1.08 -0.81 14.58
CA ALA A 202 -0.09 -0.21 13.69
C ALA A 202 -0.42 -0.50 12.23
N MET A 203 -0.63 -1.77 11.88
CA MET A 203 -0.95 -2.19 10.52
C MET A 203 -2.28 -1.60 10.01
N VAL A 204 -3.36 -1.72 10.78
CA VAL A 204 -4.67 -1.18 10.36
C VAL A 204 -4.64 0.33 10.23
N THR A 205 -4.01 1.04 11.17
CA THR A 205 -3.85 2.50 11.08
C THR A 205 -3.01 2.90 9.87
N PHE A 206 -1.94 2.16 9.60
CA PHE A 206 -1.14 2.38 8.41
C PHE A 206 -1.98 2.26 7.13
N LEU A 207 -2.67 1.14 6.96
CA LEU A 207 -3.47 0.86 5.77
C LEU A 207 -4.55 1.92 5.51
N VAL A 208 -5.22 2.38 6.57
CA VAL A 208 -6.40 3.27 6.46
C VAL A 208 -6.02 4.75 6.47
N LEU A 209 -4.95 5.14 7.19
CA LEU A 209 -4.63 6.56 7.42
C LEU A 209 -3.26 6.99 6.88
N VAL A 210 -2.23 6.14 6.96
CA VAL A 210 -0.87 6.49 6.54
C VAL A 210 -0.66 6.25 5.05
N ARG A 211 -1.09 5.09 4.56
CA ARG A 211 -0.96 4.70 3.14
C ARG A 211 -1.48 5.77 2.18
N PRO A 212 -2.69 6.34 2.34
CA PRO A 212 -3.17 7.41 1.47
C PRO A 212 -2.25 8.64 1.45
N GLY A 213 -1.67 8.99 2.61
CA GLY A 213 -0.73 10.09 2.74
C GLY A 213 0.58 9.85 1.99
N ILE A 214 1.13 8.62 2.07
CA ILE A 214 2.34 8.24 1.35
C ILE A 214 2.07 8.16 -0.16
N LEU A 215 0.96 7.56 -0.59
CA LEU A 215 0.55 7.53 -2.00
C LEU A 215 0.44 8.94 -2.59
N LYS A 216 -0.08 9.90 -1.82
CA LYS A 216 -0.12 11.30 -2.26
C LYS A 216 1.28 11.88 -2.46
N LEU A 217 2.27 11.49 -1.66
CA LEU A 217 3.67 11.90 -1.86
C LEU A 217 4.29 11.26 -3.11
N THR A 218 3.86 10.09 -3.52
CA THR A 218 4.27 9.46 -4.79
C THR A 218 3.61 10.08 -6.02
N GLY A 219 2.66 11.00 -5.82
CA GLY A 219 1.88 11.61 -6.89
C GLY A 219 0.69 10.79 -7.36
N ALA A 220 0.36 9.67 -6.69
CA ALA A 220 -0.78 8.84 -7.04
C ALA A 220 -2.11 9.60 -6.86
N THR A 221 -3.06 9.32 -7.74
CA THR A 221 -4.44 9.85 -7.69
C THR A 221 -5.41 8.87 -7.05
N ASP A 222 -5.15 7.56 -7.16
CA ASP A 222 -5.90 6.53 -6.46
C ASP A 222 -5.24 6.22 -5.11
N LEU A 223 -5.89 6.65 -4.03
CA LEU A 223 -5.34 6.59 -2.67
C LEU A 223 -5.97 5.50 -1.81
N GLU A 224 -7.09 4.93 -2.24
CA GLU A 224 -7.84 3.97 -1.46
C GLU A 224 -7.28 2.56 -1.58
N LEU A 225 -7.61 1.70 -0.62
CA LEU A 225 -7.37 0.27 -0.75
C LEU A 225 -8.30 -0.32 -1.82
N PRO A 226 -7.83 -1.29 -2.62
CA PRO A 226 -8.69 -1.98 -3.56
C PRO A 226 -9.93 -2.56 -2.88
N ALA A 227 -11.10 -2.13 -3.33
CA ALA A 227 -12.40 -2.51 -2.78
C ALA A 227 -13.07 -3.55 -3.68
N HIS A 228 -13.44 -4.69 -3.10
CA HIS A 228 -14.09 -5.80 -3.80
C HIS A 228 -15.36 -6.25 -3.08
N PRO A 229 -16.36 -6.79 -3.78
CA PRO A 229 -17.49 -7.43 -3.14
C PRO A 229 -17.06 -8.76 -2.49
N GLY A 230 -17.72 -9.11 -1.38
CA GLY A 230 -17.57 -10.40 -0.70
C GLY A 230 -18.85 -10.79 0.00
N VAL A 231 -18.97 -12.06 0.39
CA VAL A 231 -20.12 -12.58 1.11
C VAL A 231 -19.64 -13.18 2.44
N LEU A 232 -20.22 -12.76 3.55
CA LEU A 232 -19.83 -13.23 4.87
C LEU A 232 -20.17 -14.72 5.08
N ALA A 233 -19.16 -15.51 5.37
CA ALA A 233 -19.32 -16.92 5.79
C ALA A 233 -19.70 -17.06 7.28
N VAL A 234 -19.48 -16.01 8.07
CA VAL A 234 -19.82 -15.93 9.50
C VAL A 234 -20.20 -14.50 9.83
N PRO A 235 -21.04 -14.26 10.85
CA PRO A 235 -21.42 -12.90 11.21
C PRO A 235 -20.22 -12.09 11.74
N LEU A 236 -20.16 -10.79 11.42
CA LEU A 236 -19.23 -9.84 12.02
C LEU A 236 -19.99 -8.91 12.97
N VAL A 237 -19.53 -8.84 14.22
CA VAL A 237 -20.25 -8.10 15.28
C VAL A 237 -19.35 -7.01 15.85
N ASN A 238 -19.77 -5.76 15.73
CA ASN A 238 -19.17 -4.61 16.39
C ASN A 238 -20.13 -4.06 17.46
N ARG A 239 -19.87 -4.38 18.73
CA ARG A 239 -20.65 -3.89 19.87
C ARG A 239 -20.12 -2.55 20.44
N GLY A 240 -19.08 -2.00 19.83
CA GLY A 240 -18.44 -0.78 20.31
C GLY A 240 -18.98 0.47 19.62
N ASP A 241 -18.61 1.62 20.16
CA ASP A 241 -18.97 2.97 19.70
C ASP A 241 -18.12 3.52 18.56
N ARG A 242 -17.15 2.73 18.05
CA ARG A 242 -16.22 3.13 17.00
C ARG A 242 -16.31 2.23 15.78
N ARG A 243 -16.06 2.77 14.59
CA ARG A 243 -15.87 1.96 13.38
C ARG A 243 -14.80 0.92 13.61
N HIS A 244 -15.09 -0.34 13.28
CA HIS A 244 -14.17 -1.45 13.49
C HIS A 244 -13.70 -2.02 12.15
N PHE A 245 -12.44 -1.79 11.82
CA PHE A 245 -11.79 -2.43 10.68
C PHE A 245 -11.39 -3.84 11.09
N MET A 246 -12.27 -4.80 10.82
CA MET A 246 -12.08 -6.20 11.18
C MET A 246 -11.21 -6.89 10.13
N ARG A 247 -10.21 -7.64 10.60
CA ARG A 247 -9.35 -8.46 9.74
C ARG A 247 -10.14 -9.67 9.27
N VAL A 248 -10.11 -9.90 7.98
CA VAL A 248 -10.80 -11.02 7.35
C VAL A 248 -9.87 -11.74 6.37
N ARG A 249 -10.20 -12.99 6.08
CA ARG A 249 -9.64 -13.76 4.99
C ARG A 249 -10.73 -13.97 3.95
N VAL A 250 -10.49 -13.47 2.76
CA VAL A 250 -11.34 -13.71 1.60
C VAL A 250 -10.73 -14.84 0.81
N ASP A 251 -11.49 -15.90 0.60
CA ASP A 251 -11.03 -17.05 -0.19
C ASP A 251 -11.24 -16.86 -1.70
N ALA A 252 -10.86 -17.87 -2.49
CA ALA A 252 -10.94 -17.82 -3.96
C ALA A 252 -12.39 -17.77 -4.49
N THR A 253 -13.38 -18.12 -3.68
CA THR A 253 -14.81 -18.08 -4.03
C THR A 253 -15.46 -16.75 -3.66
N GLY A 254 -14.74 -15.83 -3.00
CA GLY A 254 -15.25 -14.56 -2.50
C GLY A 254 -15.94 -14.66 -1.13
N GLN A 255 -15.84 -15.83 -0.46
CA GLN A 255 -16.35 -15.98 0.89
C GLN A 255 -15.41 -15.29 1.90
N VAL A 256 -16.02 -14.57 2.83
CA VAL A 256 -15.33 -13.72 3.80
C VAL A 256 -15.39 -14.36 5.18
N HIS A 257 -14.25 -14.77 5.70
CA HIS A 257 -14.10 -15.42 7.01
C HIS A 257 -13.41 -14.45 7.99
N ALA A 258 -13.84 -14.41 9.24
CA ALA A 258 -13.11 -13.69 10.28
C ALA A 258 -11.70 -14.28 10.44
N ALA A 259 -10.66 -13.43 10.39
CA ALA A 259 -9.29 -13.87 10.61
C ALA A 259 -8.99 -13.94 12.12
N GLY A 260 -9.53 -14.94 12.80
CA GLY A 260 -9.28 -15.24 14.20
C GLY A 260 -9.64 -14.13 15.19
N LEU A 261 -8.90 -14.07 16.31
CA LEU A 261 -9.13 -13.11 17.39
C LEU A 261 -8.92 -11.67 16.94
N GLN A 262 -9.95 -10.81 17.07
CA GLN A 262 -9.91 -9.40 16.67
C GLN A 262 -9.30 -8.46 17.74
N ALA A 263 -8.30 -8.93 18.49
CA ALA A 263 -7.58 -8.14 19.47
C ALA A 263 -6.40 -7.37 18.84
N SER A 264 -6.06 -6.21 19.40
CA SER A 264 -5.03 -5.30 18.85
C SER A 264 -3.59 -5.83 18.95
N HIS A 265 -3.36 -6.80 19.84
CA HIS A 265 -2.05 -7.45 20.04
C HIS A 265 -1.95 -8.83 19.34
N ALA A 266 -3.04 -9.35 18.76
CA ALA A 266 -3.07 -10.70 18.20
C ALA A 266 -2.42 -10.75 16.80
N VAL A 267 -1.12 -11.02 16.73
CA VAL A 267 -0.32 -11.05 15.49
C VAL A 267 -0.62 -12.29 14.65
N GLY A 268 -0.83 -13.46 15.27
CA GLY A 268 -1.08 -14.72 14.53
C GLY A 268 -2.16 -14.60 13.44
N PRO A 269 -3.35 -14.04 13.75
CA PRO A 269 -4.39 -13.79 12.75
C PRO A 269 -4.01 -12.81 11.62
N LEU A 270 -3.04 -11.92 11.82
CA LEU A 270 -2.54 -11.04 10.75
C LEU A 270 -1.93 -11.82 9.59
N GLY A 271 -1.17 -12.87 9.90
CA GLY A 271 -0.55 -13.71 8.88
C GLY A 271 -1.55 -14.50 8.01
N GLN A 272 -2.81 -14.56 8.40
CA GLN A 272 -3.89 -15.23 7.65
C GLN A 272 -4.86 -14.24 6.98
N ALA A 273 -4.86 -12.98 7.41
CA ALA A 273 -5.73 -11.95 6.89
C ALA A 273 -5.20 -11.42 5.55
N ASN A 274 -6.10 -11.15 4.61
CA ASN A 274 -5.76 -10.53 3.32
C ASN A 274 -6.63 -9.30 3.01
N ALA A 275 -7.60 -9.00 3.88
CA ALA A 275 -8.49 -7.85 3.72
C ALA A 275 -9.01 -7.33 5.06
N LEU A 276 -9.61 -6.15 5.02
CA LEU A 276 -10.38 -5.55 6.11
C LEU A 276 -11.84 -5.42 5.69
N VAL A 277 -12.75 -5.55 6.67
CA VAL A 277 -14.15 -5.12 6.55
C VAL A 277 -14.40 -4.00 7.56
N ASP A 278 -14.92 -2.88 7.07
CA ASP A 278 -15.34 -1.77 7.92
C ASP A 278 -16.73 -2.02 8.48
N VAL A 279 -16.80 -2.35 9.76
CA VAL A 279 -18.05 -2.61 10.48
C VAL A 279 -18.43 -1.37 11.30
N PRO A 280 -19.55 -0.70 10.97
CA PRO A 280 -19.99 0.50 11.71
C PRO A 280 -20.18 0.23 13.21
N PRO A 281 -20.22 1.29 14.06
CA PRO A 281 -20.54 1.15 15.47
C PRO A 281 -21.86 0.44 15.67
N GLU A 282 -21.95 -0.36 16.75
CA GLU A 282 -23.19 -1.03 17.21
C GLU A 282 -23.91 -1.83 16.12
N THR A 283 -23.13 -2.41 15.18
CA THR A 283 -23.64 -3.10 13.99
C THR A 283 -23.29 -4.58 14.03
N THR A 284 -24.26 -5.40 13.64
CA THR A 284 -24.05 -6.81 13.28
C THR A 284 -24.30 -7.01 11.80
N LEU A 285 -23.28 -7.47 11.09
CA LEU A 285 -23.41 -7.94 9.72
C LEU A 285 -23.65 -9.45 9.77
N ALA A 286 -24.79 -9.89 9.24
CA ALA A 286 -25.21 -11.31 9.33
C ALA A 286 -24.37 -12.21 8.40
N GLU A 287 -24.34 -13.49 8.68
CA GLU A 287 -23.90 -14.51 7.73
C GLU A 287 -24.71 -14.40 6.42
N GLY A 288 -24.05 -14.57 5.28
CA GLY A 288 -24.63 -14.40 3.96
C GLY A 288 -24.76 -12.94 3.49
N ALA A 289 -24.47 -11.96 4.35
CA ALA A 289 -24.53 -10.56 3.96
C ALA A 289 -23.43 -10.21 2.94
N ALA A 290 -23.81 -9.44 1.92
CA ALA A 290 -22.86 -8.83 1.01
C ALA A 290 -22.10 -7.69 1.70
N VAL A 291 -20.77 -7.66 1.59
CA VAL A 291 -19.91 -6.66 2.19
C VAL A 291 -18.86 -6.17 1.19
N THR A 292 -18.35 -4.96 1.42
CA THR A 292 -17.16 -4.48 0.75
C THR A 292 -15.93 -4.90 1.56
N VAL A 293 -15.00 -5.60 0.91
CA VAL A 293 -13.71 -5.97 1.48
C VAL A 293 -12.62 -5.06 0.93
N LEU A 294 -11.80 -4.51 1.81
CA LEU A 294 -10.65 -3.68 1.48
C LEU A 294 -9.40 -4.57 1.44
N ARG A 295 -8.94 -4.92 0.24
CA ARG A 295 -7.79 -5.81 0.03
C ARG A 295 -6.49 -5.10 0.34
N PHE A 296 -5.59 -5.75 1.09
CA PHE A 296 -4.22 -5.29 1.34
C PHE A 296 -3.15 -6.33 0.97
N VAL A 297 -3.58 -7.53 0.58
CA VAL A 297 -2.75 -8.53 -0.09
C VAL A 297 -3.44 -8.88 -1.40
N SER A 298 -2.68 -8.87 -2.49
CA SER A 298 -3.13 -9.24 -3.86
C SER A 298 -3.34 -10.73 -4.02
#